data_eabec2d2d031caa354664d50b228627f
#
_entry.id   eabec2d2d031caa354664d50b228627f
#
_cell.length_a   1.000
_cell.length_b   1.000
_cell.length_c   1.000
_cell.angle_alpha   90.00
_cell.angle_beta   90.00
_cell.angle_gamma   90.00
#
_symmetry.space_group_name_H-M   'P 1'
#
loop_
_entity.id
_entity.type
_entity.pdbx_description
1 polymer ?
#
loop_
_entity_poly.entity_id
_entity_poly.type
_entity_poly.pdbx_seq_one_letter_code
_entity_poly.pdbx_strand_id
1 'polypeptide(L)'
;MGKSSLGLGYAVAFSDLVLAPFMPSNTARSGGSVYPVAINIPHIFDSYPDKDPRKLGAYISWVAIATTCVTSSMFLTALAPNLLAVDLITKSTGHAISWVEWSSVMLPLMIPLFLLTPWLTYVVYPPTQKKSPEAPAWATEELKTLGAITFKEYLMAGLATVALVLWIFGKEFGVDSTTVAIAIVAVMVLTNVITWDDLISNKAAFDVLIWFSSLVAMASGLQKVGVLAWIGTNTQAMLSGMSPTTLIISLLVLFFLLHYFFASVTAHVTALIPIFMAIAVSLLTPEQIIPFTIILAGSLGVMGIITPYGTGPSPIWYGAGYISQARWWALGAIFGALYLGVMILGAFIFI
;
A
#
# COMPACT_ATOMS: atom_id res chain seq x y z
N MET A 1 -2.20 16.18 18.92
CA MET A 1 -1.47 14.90 18.82
C MET A 1 0.01 15.02 19.21
N GLY A 2 0.74 16.11 18.97
CA GLY A 2 2.19 16.22 19.11
C GLY A 2 2.84 16.25 20.50
N LYS A 3 2.10 16.16 21.61
CA LYS A 3 2.67 16.32 22.98
C LYS A 3 3.25 15.03 23.59
N SER A 4 3.17 13.92 22.91
CA SER A 4 3.74 12.62 23.33
C SER A 4 4.29 11.86 22.12
N SER A 5 5.26 10.99 22.36
CA SER A 5 5.85 10.18 21.28
C SER A 5 4.82 9.28 20.60
N LEU A 6 3.88 8.72 21.35
CA LEU A 6 2.74 7.98 20.78
C LEU A 6 1.89 8.88 19.88
N GLY A 7 1.58 10.10 20.32
CA GLY A 7 0.85 11.09 19.54
C GLY A 7 1.58 11.51 18.26
N LEU A 8 2.92 11.62 18.30
CA LEU A 8 3.73 11.87 17.09
C LEU A 8 3.68 10.69 16.12
N GLY A 9 3.73 9.46 16.62
CA GLY A 9 3.53 8.27 15.79
C GLY A 9 2.19 8.30 15.05
N TYR A 10 1.11 8.63 15.76
CA TYR A 10 -0.20 8.79 15.10
C TYR A 10 -0.22 9.97 14.12
N ALA A 11 0.44 11.09 14.42
CA ALA A 11 0.50 12.22 13.50
C ALA A 11 1.18 11.83 12.16
N VAL A 12 2.30 11.10 12.23
CA VAL A 12 2.98 10.56 11.04
C VAL A 12 2.10 9.56 10.31
N ALA A 13 1.42 8.66 11.02
CA ALA A 13 0.51 7.69 10.43
C ALA A 13 -0.66 8.37 9.70
N PHE A 14 -1.30 9.37 10.32
CA PHE A 14 -2.41 10.10 9.71
C PHE A 14 -1.98 10.96 8.51
N SER A 15 -0.74 11.49 8.47
CA SER A 15 -0.26 12.20 7.29
C SER A 15 -0.16 11.28 6.08
N ASP A 16 0.29 10.03 6.25
CA ASP A 16 0.29 9.02 5.19
C ASP A 16 -1.13 8.62 4.78
N LEU A 17 -2.03 8.41 5.75
CA LEU A 17 -3.42 8.03 5.51
C LEU A 17 -4.18 9.04 4.63
N VAL A 18 -4.03 10.34 4.92
CA VAL A 18 -4.71 11.41 4.16
C VAL A 18 -4.26 11.42 2.70
N LEU A 19 -2.99 11.13 2.44
CA LEU A 19 -2.44 11.09 1.08
C LEU A 19 -2.74 9.77 0.35
N ALA A 20 -3.01 8.68 1.08
CA ALA A 20 -3.09 7.33 0.53
C ALA A 20 -4.09 7.16 -0.62
N PRO A 21 -5.35 7.62 -0.54
CA PRO A 21 -6.32 7.42 -1.63
C PRO A 21 -5.97 8.19 -2.92
N PHE A 22 -5.12 9.23 -2.82
CA PHE A 22 -4.78 10.13 -3.93
C PHE A 22 -3.41 9.83 -4.57
N MET A 23 -2.53 9.10 -3.88
CA MET A 23 -1.16 8.85 -4.31
C MET A 23 -0.91 7.35 -4.52
N PRO A 24 -1.02 6.83 -5.76
CA PRO A 24 -0.88 5.41 -6.06
C PRO A 24 0.57 4.90 -6.00
N SER A 25 1.48 5.66 -5.44
CA SER A 25 2.86 5.28 -5.19
C SER A 25 3.19 5.48 -3.71
N ASN A 26 3.30 4.38 -2.97
CA ASN A 26 3.71 4.44 -1.57
C ASN A 26 5.17 4.93 -1.41
N THR A 27 6.02 4.77 -2.43
CA THR A 27 7.36 5.35 -2.45
C THR A 27 7.31 6.87 -2.51
N ALA A 28 6.51 7.43 -3.41
CA ALA A 28 6.33 8.89 -3.50
C ALA A 28 5.63 9.44 -2.25
N ARG A 29 4.61 8.74 -1.75
CA ARG A 29 3.86 9.15 -0.56
C ARG A 29 4.70 9.09 0.70
N SER A 30 5.18 7.92 1.08
CA SER A 30 5.91 7.72 2.33
C SER A 30 7.35 8.22 2.24
N GLY A 31 8.06 7.90 1.15
CA GLY A 31 9.47 8.28 0.97
C GLY A 31 9.64 9.71 0.46
N GLY A 32 8.76 10.19 -0.41
CA GLY A 32 8.87 11.52 -1.01
C GLY A 32 8.16 12.63 -0.25
N SER A 33 7.01 12.35 0.38
CA SER A 33 6.21 13.38 1.05
C SER A 33 6.31 13.31 2.59
N VAL A 34 6.18 12.11 3.18
CA VAL A 34 6.16 11.95 4.65
C VAL A 34 7.58 11.95 5.22
N TYR A 35 8.50 11.22 4.61
CA TYR A 35 9.87 11.04 5.10
C TYR A 35 10.62 12.36 5.32
N PRO A 36 10.65 13.32 4.37
CA PRO A 36 11.43 14.55 4.53
C PRO A 36 11.02 15.38 5.75
N VAL A 37 9.76 15.28 6.17
CA VAL A 37 9.25 15.96 7.36
C VAL A 37 9.46 15.09 8.61
N ALA A 38 9.03 13.84 8.56
CA ALA A 38 9.03 12.96 9.73
C ALA A 38 10.42 12.64 10.25
N ILE A 39 11.45 12.57 9.37
CA ILE A 39 12.83 12.28 9.76
C ILE A 39 13.48 13.40 10.56
N ASN A 40 12.96 14.62 10.51
CA ASN A 40 13.44 15.76 11.28
C ASN A 40 12.84 15.81 12.70
N ILE A 41 11.71 15.15 12.95
CA ILE A 41 11.08 15.13 14.28
C ILE A 41 12.02 14.57 15.37
N PRO A 42 12.75 13.45 15.16
CA PRO A 42 13.71 12.95 16.13
C PRO A 42 14.83 13.93 16.50
N HIS A 43 15.25 14.77 15.55
CA HIS A 43 16.35 15.73 15.75
C HIS A 43 16.02 16.78 16.82
N ILE A 44 14.73 17.14 16.97
CA ILE A 44 14.25 18.07 18.03
C ILE A 44 14.62 17.55 19.43
N PHE A 45 14.80 16.24 19.55
CA PHE A 45 15.08 15.53 20.80
C PHE A 45 16.50 14.93 20.84
N ASP A 46 17.43 15.41 20.02
CA ASP A 46 18.81 14.85 19.90
C ASP A 46 18.83 13.34 19.67
N SER A 47 17.90 12.82 18.87
CA SER A 47 17.85 11.43 18.46
C SER A 47 18.35 11.32 17.02
N TYR A 48 19.52 10.73 16.83
CA TYR A 48 20.19 10.54 15.54
C TYR A 48 20.51 9.05 15.33
N PRO A 49 20.79 8.62 14.08
CA PRO A 49 21.11 7.21 13.80
C PRO A 49 22.30 6.66 14.58
N ASP A 50 23.33 7.49 14.79
CA ASP A 50 24.57 7.20 15.50
C ASP A 50 24.55 7.61 16.98
N LYS A 51 23.54 8.38 17.39
CA LYS A 51 23.40 8.88 18.76
C LYS A 51 21.95 8.73 19.25
N ASP A 52 21.72 7.82 20.16
CA ASP A 52 20.42 7.57 20.81
C ASP A 52 19.26 7.33 19.82
N PRO A 53 19.40 6.43 18.80
CA PRO A 53 18.36 6.18 17.82
C PRO A 53 17.04 5.74 18.45
N ARG A 54 17.10 5.06 19.61
CA ARG A 54 15.95 4.59 20.38
C ARG A 54 15.22 5.71 21.13
N LYS A 55 15.79 6.92 21.22
CA LYS A 55 15.14 8.03 21.91
C LYS A 55 13.80 8.35 21.26
N LEU A 56 13.79 8.51 19.92
CA LEU A 56 12.55 8.70 19.14
C LEU A 56 12.65 8.17 17.71
N GLY A 57 13.82 8.29 17.05
CA GLY A 57 13.98 8.07 15.62
C GLY A 57 13.58 6.66 15.16
N ALA A 58 13.99 5.63 15.89
CA ALA A 58 13.64 4.25 15.56
C ALA A 58 12.13 3.98 15.64
N TYR A 59 11.45 4.60 16.61
CA TYR A 59 10.00 4.50 16.73
C TYR A 59 9.27 5.17 15.56
N ILE A 60 9.64 6.41 15.22
CA ILE A 60 9.05 7.16 14.11
C ILE A 60 9.28 6.44 12.77
N SER A 61 10.52 5.97 12.54
CA SER A 61 10.85 5.25 11.30
C SER A 61 10.03 3.97 11.15
N TRP A 62 9.87 3.18 12.23
CA TRP A 62 9.08 1.96 12.16
C TRP A 62 7.58 2.23 12.00
N VAL A 63 7.03 3.19 12.74
CA VAL A 63 5.63 3.60 12.58
C VAL A 63 5.36 4.02 11.15
N ALA A 64 6.21 4.86 10.56
CA ALA A 64 5.99 5.36 9.21
C ALA A 64 5.94 4.23 8.18
N ILE A 65 6.92 3.32 8.17
CA ILE A 65 6.92 2.21 7.21
C ILE A 65 5.79 1.21 7.48
N ALA A 66 5.51 0.88 8.75
CA ALA A 66 4.47 -0.08 9.11
C ALA A 66 3.07 0.45 8.75
N THR A 67 2.78 1.73 9.01
CA THR A 67 1.50 2.34 8.64
C THR A 67 1.35 2.52 7.14
N THR A 68 2.44 2.87 6.42
CA THR A 68 2.43 2.93 4.95
C THR A 68 2.07 1.58 4.32
N CYS A 69 2.53 0.47 4.86
CA CYS A 69 2.12 -0.86 4.41
C CYS A 69 0.61 -1.08 4.59
N VAL A 70 0.04 -0.65 5.71
CA VAL A 70 -1.41 -0.76 5.98
C VAL A 70 -2.23 0.14 5.07
N THR A 71 -1.85 1.41 4.94
CA THR A 71 -2.58 2.36 4.07
C THR A 71 -2.50 1.99 2.60
N SER A 72 -1.42 1.33 2.17
CA SER A 72 -1.26 0.78 0.81
C SER A 72 -2.26 -0.32 0.49
N SER A 73 -2.70 -1.09 1.49
CA SER A 73 -3.75 -2.11 1.36
C SER A 73 -5.16 -1.54 1.53
N MET A 74 -5.28 -0.43 2.27
CA MET A 74 -6.57 0.14 2.67
C MET A 74 -7.40 0.62 1.48
N PHE A 75 -6.77 1.29 0.52
CA PHE A 75 -7.43 1.84 -0.65
C PHE A 75 -6.90 1.22 -1.94
N LEU A 76 -7.80 0.91 -2.88
CA LEU A 76 -7.43 0.39 -4.19
C LEU A 76 -6.40 1.28 -4.89
N THR A 77 -6.59 2.59 -4.81
CA THR A 77 -5.74 3.61 -5.44
C THR A 77 -4.47 3.95 -4.66
N ALA A 78 -4.23 3.35 -3.49
CA ALA A 78 -3.06 3.70 -2.66
C ALA A 78 -1.73 3.07 -3.12
N LEU A 79 -1.81 2.09 -4.03
CA LEU A 79 -0.64 1.36 -4.52
C LEU A 79 -0.87 0.93 -5.98
N ALA A 80 0.03 1.29 -6.91
CA ALA A 80 -0.09 0.91 -8.32
C ALA A 80 -0.17 -0.62 -8.54
N PRO A 81 0.59 -1.47 -7.82
CA PRO A 81 0.39 -2.93 -7.85
C PRO A 81 -1.01 -3.43 -7.52
N ASN A 82 -1.82 -2.71 -6.73
CA ASN A 82 -3.22 -3.09 -6.50
C ASN A 82 -4.03 -3.02 -7.81
N LEU A 83 -3.84 -1.93 -8.56
CA LEU A 83 -4.50 -1.74 -9.86
C LEU A 83 -4.06 -2.79 -10.88
N LEU A 84 -2.76 -3.14 -10.89
CA LEU A 84 -2.22 -4.22 -11.70
C LEU A 84 -2.84 -5.58 -11.33
N ALA A 85 -2.93 -5.87 -10.03
CA ALA A 85 -3.55 -7.10 -9.55
C ALA A 85 -5.01 -7.19 -9.99
N VAL A 86 -5.78 -6.11 -9.84
CA VAL A 86 -7.18 -6.04 -10.28
C VAL A 86 -7.31 -6.26 -11.80
N ASP A 87 -6.44 -5.68 -12.62
CA ASP A 87 -6.45 -5.94 -14.08
C ASP A 87 -6.18 -7.42 -14.41
N LEU A 88 -5.18 -8.03 -13.77
CA LEU A 88 -4.85 -9.45 -13.97
C LEU A 88 -5.98 -10.38 -13.46
N ILE A 89 -6.61 -10.04 -12.34
CA ILE A 89 -7.77 -10.74 -11.79
C ILE A 89 -8.95 -10.63 -12.75
N THR A 90 -9.24 -9.43 -13.25
CA THR A 90 -10.31 -9.19 -14.24
C THR A 90 -10.15 -10.05 -15.48
N LYS A 91 -8.93 -10.20 -15.98
CA LYS A 91 -8.64 -11.08 -17.13
C LYS A 91 -8.88 -12.55 -16.82
N SER A 92 -8.67 -12.98 -15.58
CA SER A 92 -8.87 -14.38 -15.17
C SER A 92 -10.31 -14.71 -14.83
N THR A 93 -11.08 -13.76 -14.29
CA THR A 93 -12.44 -13.97 -13.76
C THR A 93 -13.55 -13.35 -14.60
N GLY A 94 -13.22 -12.38 -15.46
CA GLY A 94 -14.19 -11.54 -16.16
C GLY A 94 -14.85 -10.47 -15.28
N HIS A 95 -14.51 -10.39 -13.98
CA HIS A 95 -15.08 -9.43 -13.03
C HIS A 95 -14.08 -8.32 -12.69
N ALA A 96 -14.44 -7.08 -12.98
CA ALA A 96 -13.66 -5.89 -12.62
C ALA A 96 -14.00 -5.44 -11.19
N ILE A 97 -13.05 -5.59 -10.28
CA ILE A 97 -13.19 -5.17 -8.88
C ILE A 97 -13.27 -3.65 -8.84
N SER A 98 -14.38 -3.13 -8.32
CA SER A 98 -14.58 -1.70 -8.13
C SER A 98 -13.91 -1.17 -6.87
N TRP A 99 -13.76 0.15 -6.79
CA TRP A 99 -13.25 0.81 -5.59
C TRP A 99 -14.12 0.53 -4.35
N VAL A 100 -15.45 0.46 -4.54
CA VAL A 100 -16.39 0.14 -3.45
C VAL A 100 -16.25 -1.30 -2.98
N GLU A 101 -16.18 -2.27 -3.90
CA GLU A 101 -15.97 -3.69 -3.57
C GLU A 101 -14.66 -3.88 -2.81
N TRP A 102 -13.57 -3.27 -3.28
CA TRP A 102 -12.30 -3.27 -2.54
C TRP A 102 -12.46 -2.72 -1.12
N SER A 103 -13.07 -1.53 -1.02
CA SER A 103 -13.24 -0.84 0.26
C SER A 103 -14.13 -1.58 1.23
N SER A 104 -15.17 -2.26 0.75
CA SER A 104 -16.09 -3.03 1.60
C SER A 104 -15.40 -4.20 2.31
N VAL A 105 -14.35 -4.77 1.70
CA VAL A 105 -13.56 -5.86 2.30
C VAL A 105 -12.37 -5.31 3.08
N MET A 106 -11.62 -4.35 2.47
CA MET A 106 -10.35 -3.93 3.03
C MET A 106 -10.46 -2.90 4.15
N LEU A 107 -11.42 -1.97 4.14
CA LEU A 107 -11.55 -0.98 5.21
C LEU A 107 -11.86 -1.61 6.58
N PRO A 108 -12.79 -2.58 6.71
CA PRO A 108 -13.03 -3.24 8.00
C PRO A 108 -11.78 -3.94 8.58
N LEU A 109 -10.87 -4.43 7.73
CA LEU A 109 -9.64 -5.08 8.15
C LEU A 109 -8.52 -4.06 8.45
N MET A 110 -8.39 -3.05 7.61
CA MET A 110 -7.25 -2.13 7.65
C MET A 110 -7.43 -0.97 8.64
N ILE A 111 -8.65 -0.50 8.91
CA ILE A 111 -8.87 0.57 9.90
C ILE A 111 -8.44 0.14 11.32
N PRO A 112 -8.88 -1.02 11.85
CA PRO A 112 -8.39 -1.48 13.15
C PRO A 112 -6.88 -1.70 13.15
N LEU A 113 -6.32 -2.26 12.07
CA LEU A 113 -4.91 -2.52 11.95
C LEU A 113 -4.09 -1.21 11.91
N PHE A 114 -4.58 -0.20 11.21
CA PHE A 114 -3.99 1.14 11.16
C PHE A 114 -3.94 1.78 12.56
N LEU A 115 -5.03 1.73 13.29
CA LEU A 115 -5.10 2.27 14.64
C LEU A 115 -4.20 1.50 15.62
N LEU A 116 -4.09 0.19 15.44
CA LEU A 116 -3.25 -0.68 16.28
C LEU A 116 -1.75 -0.47 16.01
N THR A 117 -1.34 -0.20 14.78
CA THR A 117 0.07 -0.20 14.35
C THR A 117 0.97 0.77 15.13
N PRO A 118 0.65 2.08 15.30
CA PRO A 118 1.48 2.98 16.10
C PRO A 118 1.52 2.58 17.59
N TRP A 119 0.41 2.11 18.15
CA TRP A 119 0.33 1.64 19.52
C TRP A 119 1.15 0.36 19.72
N LEU A 120 1.02 -0.61 18.83
CA LEU A 120 1.80 -1.85 18.90
C LEU A 120 3.30 -1.56 18.79
N THR A 121 3.70 -0.67 17.89
CA THR A 121 5.08 -0.21 17.79
C THR A 121 5.56 0.39 19.10
N TYR A 122 4.72 1.20 19.75
CA TYR A 122 5.05 1.80 21.03
C TYR A 122 5.22 0.77 22.17
N VAL A 123 4.54 -0.36 22.09
CA VAL A 123 4.64 -1.47 23.08
C VAL A 123 5.83 -2.38 22.76
N VAL A 124 5.98 -2.81 21.51
CA VAL A 124 7.00 -3.79 21.09
C VAL A 124 8.38 -3.14 20.95
N TYR A 125 8.43 -1.92 20.47
CA TYR A 125 9.68 -1.17 20.24
C TYR A 125 9.58 0.26 20.79
N PRO A 126 9.43 0.43 22.12
CA PRO A 126 9.13 1.70 22.74
C PRO A 126 10.25 2.74 22.56
N PRO A 127 9.91 4.01 22.27
CA PRO A 127 10.88 5.09 22.37
C PRO A 127 11.25 5.34 23.86
N THR A 128 12.46 5.77 24.13
CA THR A 128 12.84 6.17 25.50
C THR A 128 12.31 7.56 25.85
N GLN A 129 12.19 8.44 24.87
CA GLN A 129 11.48 9.72 25.00
C GLN A 129 9.96 9.50 24.97
N LYS A 130 9.27 9.87 26.04
CA LYS A 130 7.81 9.64 26.15
C LYS A 130 6.97 10.90 25.91
N LYS A 131 7.53 12.06 26.28
CA LYS A 131 6.88 13.37 26.16
C LYS A 131 7.57 14.18 25.06
N SER A 132 6.80 14.96 24.33
CA SER A 132 7.30 15.78 23.21
C SER A 132 6.61 17.17 23.20
N PRO A 133 6.73 17.96 24.30
CA PRO A 133 6.03 19.25 24.41
C PRO A 133 6.54 20.28 23.40
N GLU A 134 7.76 20.14 22.87
CA GLU A 134 8.38 21.04 21.92
C GLU A 134 7.88 20.82 20.46
N ALA A 135 7.46 19.61 20.13
CA ALA A 135 7.08 19.25 18.75
C ALA A 135 5.92 20.08 18.18
N PRO A 136 4.85 20.46 18.93
CA PRO A 136 3.81 21.33 18.38
C PRO A 136 4.32 22.74 18.04
N ALA A 137 5.25 23.30 18.83
CA ALA A 137 5.84 24.61 18.57
C ALA A 137 6.70 24.56 17.29
N TRP A 138 7.55 23.55 17.17
CA TRP A 138 8.32 23.30 15.96
C TRP A 138 7.43 23.17 14.71
N ALA A 139 6.38 22.35 14.77
CA ALA A 139 5.46 22.17 13.66
C ALA A 139 4.75 23.50 13.27
N THR A 140 4.46 24.37 14.24
CA THR A 140 3.87 25.69 13.98
C THR A 140 4.86 26.60 13.25
N GLU A 141 6.14 26.57 13.60
CA GLU A 141 7.17 27.35 12.91
C GLU A 141 7.39 26.82 11.48
N GLU A 142 7.47 25.50 11.29
CA GLU A 142 7.57 24.91 9.94
C GLU A 142 6.37 25.31 9.07
N LEU A 143 5.14 25.27 9.60
CA LEU A 143 3.96 25.72 8.86
C LEU A 143 4.04 27.18 8.42
N LYS A 144 4.67 28.06 9.22
CA LYS A 144 4.86 29.47 8.82
C LYS A 144 5.79 29.61 7.63
N THR A 145 6.81 28.73 7.50
CA THR A 145 7.74 28.76 6.37
C THR A 145 7.08 28.38 5.06
N LEU A 146 6.02 27.58 5.08
CA LEU A 146 5.25 27.18 3.89
C LEU A 146 4.37 28.33 3.35
N GLY A 147 4.08 29.34 4.18
CA GLY A 147 3.22 30.46 3.79
C GLY A 147 1.73 30.12 3.74
N ALA A 148 0.96 30.99 3.09
CA ALA A 148 -0.47 30.79 2.89
C ALA A 148 -0.76 29.79 1.76
N ILE A 149 -1.82 29.00 1.92
CA ILE A 149 -2.27 28.07 0.87
C ILE A 149 -2.61 28.86 -0.39
N THR A 150 -2.06 28.46 -1.51
CA THR A 150 -2.25 29.08 -2.81
C THR A 150 -3.55 28.64 -3.47
N PHE A 151 -4.04 29.41 -4.45
CA PHE A 151 -5.20 29.01 -5.25
C PHE A 151 -4.99 27.67 -5.98
N LYS A 152 -3.76 27.42 -6.47
CA LYS A 152 -3.43 26.13 -7.13
C LYS A 152 -3.54 24.94 -6.18
N GLU A 153 -3.13 25.10 -4.93
CA GLU A 153 -3.26 24.04 -3.90
C GLU A 153 -4.73 23.76 -3.55
N TYR A 154 -5.57 24.80 -3.42
CA TYR A 154 -7.02 24.63 -3.26
C TYR A 154 -7.64 23.92 -4.46
N LEU A 155 -7.26 24.33 -5.66
CA LEU A 155 -7.76 23.70 -6.88
C LEU A 155 -7.33 22.22 -6.98
N MET A 156 -6.07 21.93 -6.65
CA MET A 156 -5.56 20.55 -6.60
C MET A 156 -6.33 19.71 -5.59
N ALA A 157 -6.56 20.22 -4.39
CA ALA A 157 -7.34 19.52 -3.36
C ALA A 157 -8.79 19.28 -3.82
N GLY A 158 -9.40 20.26 -4.50
CA GLY A 158 -10.73 20.13 -5.10
C GLY A 158 -10.77 19.06 -6.19
N LEU A 159 -9.81 19.07 -7.12
CA LEU A 159 -9.69 18.07 -8.20
C LEU A 159 -9.45 16.66 -7.64
N ALA A 160 -8.61 16.50 -6.63
CA ALA A 160 -8.39 15.22 -5.96
C ALA A 160 -9.68 14.71 -5.30
N THR A 161 -10.44 15.60 -4.64
CA THR A 161 -11.75 15.24 -4.04
C THR A 161 -12.74 14.82 -5.11
N VAL A 162 -12.84 15.53 -6.23
CA VAL A 162 -13.71 15.17 -7.36
C VAL A 162 -13.31 13.82 -7.95
N ALA A 163 -12.00 13.56 -8.12
CA ALA A 163 -11.53 12.26 -8.59
C ALA A 163 -11.99 11.12 -7.67
N LEU A 164 -11.82 11.29 -6.35
CA LEU A 164 -12.23 10.28 -5.37
C LEU A 164 -13.74 10.04 -5.40
N VAL A 165 -14.56 11.10 -5.45
CA VAL A 165 -16.02 10.99 -5.56
C VAL A 165 -16.43 10.24 -6.83
N LEU A 166 -15.80 10.56 -7.96
CA LEU A 166 -16.08 9.89 -9.23
C LEU A 166 -15.56 8.44 -9.26
N TRP A 167 -14.51 8.09 -8.55
CA TRP A 167 -14.09 6.68 -8.42
C TRP A 167 -15.04 5.87 -7.54
N ILE A 168 -15.65 6.49 -6.52
CA ILE A 168 -16.63 5.83 -5.65
C ILE A 168 -17.98 5.65 -6.38
N PHE A 169 -18.49 6.71 -6.98
CA PHE A 169 -19.85 6.77 -7.52
C PHE A 169 -19.93 6.74 -9.05
N GLY A 170 -18.82 6.85 -9.76
CA GLY A 170 -18.80 7.00 -11.22
C GLY A 170 -19.41 5.80 -11.96
N LYS A 171 -19.33 4.59 -11.40
CA LYS A 171 -19.96 3.40 -11.99
C LYS A 171 -21.48 3.56 -12.13
N GLU A 172 -22.13 4.24 -11.19
CA GLU A 172 -23.57 4.54 -11.23
C GLU A 172 -23.92 5.52 -12.36
N PHE A 173 -22.96 6.37 -12.74
CA PHE A 173 -23.09 7.34 -13.83
C PHE A 173 -22.50 6.84 -15.17
N GLY A 174 -22.06 5.59 -15.23
CA GLY A 174 -21.43 5.02 -16.43
C GLY A 174 -20.04 5.60 -16.74
N VAL A 175 -19.37 6.20 -15.76
CA VAL A 175 -18.04 6.79 -15.93
C VAL A 175 -16.95 5.80 -15.49
N ASP A 176 -16.05 5.47 -16.43
CA ASP A 176 -14.91 4.60 -16.17
C ASP A 176 -13.83 5.32 -15.36
N SER A 177 -13.16 4.59 -14.46
CA SER A 177 -12.12 5.15 -13.56
C SER A 177 -10.90 5.70 -14.31
N THR A 178 -10.54 5.13 -15.46
CA THR A 178 -9.46 5.62 -16.31
C THR A 178 -9.85 6.94 -16.96
N THR A 179 -11.10 7.05 -17.41
CA THR A 179 -11.65 8.30 -17.96
C THR A 179 -11.59 9.42 -16.91
N VAL A 180 -11.95 9.13 -15.66
CA VAL A 180 -11.81 10.10 -14.54
C VAL A 180 -10.38 10.56 -14.40
N ALA A 181 -9.42 9.63 -14.33
CA ALA A 181 -8.01 9.97 -14.15
C ALA A 181 -7.47 10.87 -15.28
N ILE A 182 -7.77 10.52 -16.53
CA ILE A 182 -7.35 11.31 -17.72
C ILE A 182 -8.01 12.70 -17.71
N ALA A 183 -9.29 12.79 -17.38
CA ALA A 183 -10.02 14.06 -17.31
C ALA A 183 -9.43 14.98 -16.22
N ILE A 184 -9.14 14.45 -15.05
CA ILE A 184 -8.52 15.22 -13.95
C ILE A 184 -7.13 15.73 -14.37
N VAL A 185 -6.27 14.91 -14.97
CA VAL A 185 -4.96 15.33 -15.49
C VAL A 185 -5.11 16.42 -16.54
N ALA A 186 -6.05 16.27 -17.47
CA ALA A 186 -6.33 17.30 -18.48
C ALA A 186 -6.74 18.63 -17.85
N VAL A 187 -7.63 18.61 -16.84
CA VAL A 187 -8.03 19.82 -16.11
C VAL A 187 -6.85 20.44 -15.35
N MET A 188 -5.99 19.63 -14.73
CA MET A 188 -4.79 20.12 -14.03
C MET A 188 -3.85 20.88 -14.99
N VAL A 189 -3.65 20.36 -16.20
CA VAL A 189 -2.83 21.03 -17.23
C VAL A 189 -3.52 22.30 -17.73
N LEU A 190 -4.81 22.26 -18.07
CA LEU A 190 -5.58 23.41 -18.56
C LEU A 190 -5.65 24.57 -17.54
N THR A 191 -5.66 24.23 -16.25
CA THR A 191 -5.71 25.22 -15.17
C THR A 191 -4.31 25.60 -14.66
N ASN A 192 -3.24 25.12 -15.28
CA ASN A 192 -1.86 25.34 -14.88
C ASN A 192 -1.57 24.97 -13.41
N VAL A 193 -2.29 23.97 -12.86
CA VAL A 193 -1.91 23.31 -11.59
C VAL A 193 -0.61 22.56 -11.79
N ILE A 194 -0.49 21.85 -12.90
CA ILE A 194 0.74 21.30 -13.45
C ILE A 194 0.93 21.83 -14.88
N THR A 195 2.17 21.86 -15.35
CA THR A 195 2.48 22.20 -16.75
C THR A 195 2.52 20.94 -17.61
N TRP A 196 2.46 21.12 -18.93
CA TRP A 196 2.68 20.01 -19.87
C TRP A 196 4.08 19.41 -19.71
N ASP A 197 5.09 20.26 -19.44
CA ASP A 197 6.46 19.80 -19.20
C ASP A 197 6.58 18.96 -17.92
N ASP A 198 5.86 19.31 -16.85
CA ASP A 198 5.79 18.48 -15.63
C ASP A 198 5.22 17.07 -15.93
N LEU A 199 4.21 17.01 -16.79
CA LEU A 199 3.61 15.74 -17.19
C LEU A 199 4.58 14.89 -18.00
N ILE A 200 5.16 15.43 -19.09
CA ILE A 200 6.04 14.66 -20.00
C ILE A 200 7.42 14.38 -19.41
N SER A 201 7.90 15.19 -18.46
CA SER A 201 9.16 14.96 -17.76
C SER A 201 9.05 13.98 -16.59
N ASN A 202 7.85 13.52 -16.25
CA ASN A 202 7.65 12.55 -15.17
C ASN A 202 8.12 11.14 -15.59
N LYS A 203 9.44 10.95 -15.58
CA LYS A 203 10.10 9.68 -15.97
C LYS A 203 9.53 8.48 -15.19
N ALA A 204 9.20 8.66 -13.91
CA ALA A 204 8.67 7.59 -13.07
C ALA A 204 7.30 7.10 -13.58
N ALA A 205 6.43 8.01 -14.04
CA ALA A 205 5.13 7.64 -14.59
C ALA A 205 5.28 6.89 -15.93
N PHE A 206 6.18 7.35 -16.80
CA PHE A 206 6.44 6.68 -18.09
C PHE A 206 7.13 5.33 -17.90
N ASP A 207 8.05 5.20 -16.95
CA ASP A 207 8.68 3.93 -16.60
C ASP A 207 7.61 2.91 -16.15
N VAL A 208 6.73 3.31 -15.24
CA VAL A 208 5.58 2.48 -14.83
C VAL A 208 4.70 2.11 -16.02
N LEU A 209 4.37 3.04 -16.89
CA LEU A 209 3.54 2.80 -18.07
C LEU A 209 4.14 1.70 -18.99
N ILE A 210 5.42 1.80 -19.29
CA ILE A 210 6.11 0.82 -20.17
C ILE A 210 6.18 -0.55 -19.49
N TRP A 211 6.65 -0.63 -18.25
CA TRP A 211 6.73 -1.88 -17.50
C TRP A 211 5.36 -2.53 -17.33
N PHE A 212 4.38 -1.76 -16.86
CA PHE A 212 3.03 -2.24 -16.63
C PHE A 212 2.39 -2.81 -17.90
N SER A 213 2.43 -2.05 -19.01
CA SER A 213 1.87 -2.50 -20.28
C SER A 213 2.54 -3.75 -20.80
N SER A 214 3.87 -3.84 -20.71
CA SER A 214 4.64 -5.00 -21.14
C SER A 214 4.29 -6.25 -20.31
N LEU A 215 4.23 -6.11 -19.00
CA LEU A 215 3.91 -7.21 -18.09
C LEU A 215 2.48 -7.72 -18.27
N VAL A 216 1.52 -6.81 -18.45
CA VAL A 216 0.12 -7.14 -18.75
C VAL A 216 -0.01 -7.86 -20.08
N ALA A 217 0.74 -7.42 -21.12
CA ALA A 217 0.77 -8.08 -22.42
C ALA A 217 1.34 -9.51 -22.31
N MET A 218 2.43 -9.70 -21.55
CA MET A 218 3.02 -11.03 -21.30
C MET A 218 2.06 -11.95 -20.56
N ALA A 219 1.40 -11.47 -19.47
CA ALA A 219 0.42 -12.26 -18.74
C ALA A 219 -0.76 -12.67 -19.63
N SER A 220 -1.25 -11.75 -20.48
CA SER A 220 -2.28 -12.06 -21.47
C SER A 220 -1.81 -13.08 -22.53
N GLY A 221 -0.53 -13.02 -22.91
CA GLY A 221 0.09 -14.01 -23.79
C GLY A 221 0.10 -15.41 -23.17
N LEU A 222 0.53 -15.54 -21.90
CA LEU A 222 0.53 -16.81 -21.17
C LEU A 222 -0.88 -17.41 -21.03
N GLN A 223 -1.89 -16.56 -20.84
CA GLN A 223 -3.29 -16.99 -20.80
C GLN A 223 -3.74 -17.53 -22.16
N LYS A 224 -3.45 -16.81 -23.25
CA LYS A 224 -3.86 -17.21 -24.63
C LYS A 224 -3.22 -18.51 -25.08
N VAL A 225 -1.97 -18.77 -24.71
CA VAL A 225 -1.28 -20.03 -25.08
C VAL A 225 -1.59 -21.20 -24.13
N GLY A 226 -2.50 -21.02 -23.18
CA GLY A 226 -3.01 -22.07 -22.31
C GLY A 226 -2.11 -22.45 -21.12
N VAL A 227 -1.01 -21.73 -20.87
CA VAL A 227 -0.10 -22.02 -19.75
C VAL A 227 -0.82 -21.95 -18.41
N LEU A 228 -1.68 -20.91 -18.22
CA LEU A 228 -2.43 -20.76 -16.96
C LEU A 228 -3.46 -21.88 -16.79
N ALA A 229 -4.13 -22.32 -17.85
CA ALA A 229 -5.04 -23.46 -17.81
C ALA A 229 -4.30 -24.76 -17.48
N TRP A 230 -3.11 -24.97 -18.06
CA TRP A 230 -2.27 -26.12 -17.75
C TRP A 230 -1.84 -26.15 -16.27
N ILE A 231 -1.41 -25.01 -15.71
CA ILE A 231 -1.08 -24.89 -14.29
C ILE A 231 -2.30 -25.25 -13.43
N GLY A 232 -3.48 -24.66 -13.72
CA GLY A 232 -4.70 -24.93 -12.99
C GLY A 232 -5.05 -26.41 -12.97
N THR A 233 -5.06 -27.08 -14.13
CA THR A 233 -5.41 -28.49 -14.25
C THR A 233 -4.43 -29.40 -13.50
N ASN A 234 -3.11 -29.17 -13.62
CA ASN A 234 -2.12 -30.00 -12.91
C ASN A 234 -2.17 -29.78 -11.39
N THR A 235 -2.39 -28.53 -10.97
CA THR A 235 -2.48 -28.20 -9.53
C THR A 235 -3.78 -28.73 -8.92
N GLN A 236 -4.90 -28.73 -9.67
CA GLN A 236 -6.18 -29.27 -9.23
C GLN A 236 -6.04 -30.74 -8.78
N ALA A 237 -5.33 -31.57 -9.55
CA ALA A 237 -5.12 -32.96 -9.18
C ALA A 237 -4.37 -33.12 -7.85
N MET A 238 -3.44 -32.22 -7.54
CA MET A 238 -2.66 -32.26 -6.30
C MET A 238 -3.42 -31.71 -5.08
N LEU A 239 -4.36 -30.78 -5.28
CA LEU A 239 -5.04 -30.03 -4.21
C LEU A 239 -6.51 -30.46 -4.02
N SER A 240 -7.05 -31.35 -4.86
CA SER A 240 -8.45 -31.77 -4.85
C SER A 240 -8.94 -32.40 -3.54
N GLY A 241 -8.03 -32.84 -2.67
CA GLY A 241 -8.35 -33.38 -1.33
C GLY A 241 -8.41 -32.32 -0.22
N MET A 242 -8.12 -31.06 -0.50
CA MET A 242 -8.12 -29.99 0.50
C MET A 242 -9.53 -29.38 0.64
N SER A 243 -9.91 -29.04 1.88
CA SER A 243 -11.13 -28.23 2.07
C SER A 243 -10.94 -26.83 1.46
N PRO A 244 -12.02 -26.18 0.97
CA PRO A 244 -11.92 -24.82 0.41
C PRO A 244 -11.23 -23.82 1.36
N THR A 245 -11.57 -23.87 2.65
CA THR A 245 -10.95 -23.03 3.68
C THR A 245 -9.44 -23.28 3.80
N THR A 246 -9.02 -24.53 3.83
CA THR A 246 -7.60 -24.89 3.90
C THR A 246 -6.85 -24.40 2.65
N LEU A 247 -7.45 -24.56 1.48
CA LEU A 247 -6.90 -24.08 0.22
C LEU A 247 -6.72 -22.56 0.23
N ILE A 248 -7.76 -21.82 0.59
CA ILE A 248 -7.74 -20.35 0.64
C ILE A 248 -6.64 -19.84 1.58
N ILE A 249 -6.58 -20.38 2.80
CA ILE A 249 -5.56 -20.01 3.79
C ILE A 249 -4.16 -20.36 3.27
N SER A 250 -3.99 -21.56 2.69
CA SER A 250 -2.69 -21.98 2.16
C SER A 250 -2.20 -21.09 1.02
N LEU A 251 -3.08 -20.73 0.10
CA LEU A 251 -2.77 -19.81 -1.00
C LEU A 251 -2.41 -18.43 -0.46
N LEU A 252 -3.19 -17.88 0.48
CA LEU A 252 -2.93 -16.58 1.07
C LEU A 252 -1.59 -16.53 1.82
N VAL A 253 -1.31 -17.55 2.66
CA VAL A 253 -0.05 -17.67 3.40
C VAL A 253 1.13 -17.81 2.44
N LEU A 254 1.01 -18.67 1.43
CA LEU A 254 2.06 -18.89 0.45
C LEU A 254 2.33 -17.61 -0.36
N PHE A 255 1.29 -16.95 -0.85
CA PHE A 255 1.40 -15.68 -1.58
C PHE A 255 2.12 -14.61 -0.75
N PHE A 256 1.71 -14.44 0.51
CA PHE A 256 2.30 -13.49 1.42
C PHE A 256 3.79 -13.78 1.71
N LEU A 257 4.14 -15.04 2.01
CA LEU A 257 5.50 -15.43 2.35
C LEU A 257 6.44 -15.45 1.14
N LEU A 258 5.94 -15.78 -0.06
CA LEU A 258 6.74 -15.71 -1.28
C LEU A 258 7.25 -14.30 -1.58
N HIS A 259 6.64 -13.27 -1.01
CA HIS A 259 7.13 -11.89 -1.16
C HIS A 259 8.54 -11.69 -0.58
N TYR A 260 8.98 -12.56 0.31
CA TYR A 260 10.36 -12.60 0.82
C TYR A 260 11.41 -12.66 -0.31
N PHE A 261 11.07 -13.26 -1.44
CA PHE A 261 11.96 -13.39 -2.60
C PHE A 261 11.87 -12.23 -3.60
N PHE A 262 11.02 -11.24 -3.32
CA PHE A 262 10.79 -10.11 -4.21
C PHE A 262 11.18 -8.78 -3.57
N ALA A 263 12.03 -8.03 -4.25
CA ALA A 263 12.34 -6.64 -3.87
C ALA A 263 11.35 -5.61 -4.46
N SER A 264 10.35 -6.08 -5.20
CA SER A 264 9.35 -5.26 -5.87
C SER A 264 7.97 -5.89 -5.77
N VAL A 265 7.00 -5.13 -5.25
CA VAL A 265 5.58 -5.55 -5.21
C VAL A 265 5.05 -5.77 -6.63
N THR A 266 5.43 -4.93 -7.60
CA THR A 266 5.03 -5.08 -9.01
C THR A 266 5.52 -6.40 -9.60
N ALA A 267 6.79 -6.75 -9.36
CA ALA A 267 7.35 -8.03 -9.83
C ALA A 267 6.61 -9.23 -9.20
N HIS A 268 6.33 -9.16 -7.90
CA HIS A 268 5.55 -10.18 -7.19
C HIS A 268 4.15 -10.37 -7.81
N VAL A 269 3.41 -9.28 -7.99
CA VAL A 269 2.07 -9.30 -8.62
C VAL A 269 2.11 -9.97 -9.98
N THR A 270 3.04 -9.52 -10.83
CA THR A 270 3.12 -9.99 -12.22
C THR A 270 3.48 -11.47 -12.30
N ALA A 271 4.37 -11.92 -11.43
CA ALA A 271 4.80 -13.32 -11.42
C ALA A 271 3.75 -14.24 -10.82
N LEU A 272 3.10 -13.84 -9.74
CA LEU A 272 2.31 -14.76 -8.92
C LEU A 272 0.80 -14.65 -9.11
N ILE A 273 0.22 -13.46 -9.31
CA ILE A 273 -1.24 -13.32 -9.47
C ILE A 273 -1.79 -14.24 -10.56
N PRO A 274 -1.22 -14.31 -11.79
CA PRO A 274 -1.75 -15.20 -12.82
C PRO A 274 -1.75 -16.68 -12.40
N ILE A 275 -0.70 -17.12 -11.69
CA ILE A 275 -0.57 -18.51 -11.22
C ILE A 275 -1.61 -18.79 -10.13
N PHE A 276 -1.70 -17.93 -9.12
CA PHE A 276 -2.65 -18.09 -8.01
C PHE A 276 -4.10 -18.03 -8.49
N MET A 277 -4.38 -17.16 -9.48
CA MET A 277 -5.70 -17.10 -10.11
C MET A 277 -6.05 -18.36 -10.91
N ALA A 278 -5.09 -18.93 -11.63
CA ALA A 278 -5.31 -20.19 -12.35
C ALA A 278 -5.72 -21.32 -11.38
N ILE A 279 -5.10 -21.37 -10.20
CA ILE A 279 -5.43 -22.35 -9.14
C ILE A 279 -6.82 -22.01 -8.54
N ALA A 280 -7.05 -20.77 -8.15
CA ALA A 280 -8.27 -20.34 -7.50
C ALA A 280 -9.50 -20.58 -8.39
N VAL A 281 -9.46 -20.19 -9.65
CA VAL A 281 -10.56 -20.37 -10.62
C VAL A 281 -10.88 -21.84 -10.86
N SER A 282 -9.89 -22.74 -10.75
CA SER A 282 -10.10 -24.18 -10.95
C SER A 282 -10.69 -24.90 -9.73
N LEU A 283 -10.60 -24.33 -8.52
CA LEU A 283 -10.90 -25.01 -7.25
C LEU A 283 -11.94 -24.32 -6.37
N LEU A 284 -12.12 -23.00 -6.51
CA LEU A 284 -13.06 -22.22 -5.70
C LEU A 284 -14.39 -22.02 -6.43
N THR A 285 -15.47 -21.85 -5.67
CA THR A 285 -16.78 -21.51 -6.22
C THR A 285 -16.81 -20.02 -6.66
N PRO A 286 -17.73 -19.63 -7.58
CA PRO A 286 -17.85 -18.24 -8.00
C PRO A 286 -18.06 -17.25 -6.83
N GLU A 287 -18.78 -17.65 -5.79
CA GLU A 287 -19.05 -16.85 -4.60
C GLU A 287 -17.79 -16.60 -3.77
N GLN A 288 -16.86 -17.57 -3.77
CA GLN A 288 -15.59 -17.49 -3.02
C GLN A 288 -14.50 -16.73 -3.76
N ILE A 289 -14.52 -16.75 -5.11
CA ILE A 289 -13.45 -16.20 -5.93
C ILE A 289 -13.30 -14.71 -5.70
N ILE A 290 -14.37 -13.91 -5.74
CA ILE A 290 -14.25 -12.45 -5.67
C ILE A 290 -13.74 -11.96 -4.31
N PRO A 291 -14.31 -12.36 -3.16
CA PRO A 291 -13.74 -12.01 -1.85
C PRO A 291 -12.29 -12.50 -1.68
N PHE A 292 -11.98 -13.72 -2.12
CA PHE A 292 -10.62 -14.26 -2.06
C PHE A 292 -9.64 -13.37 -2.85
N THR A 293 -9.98 -12.96 -4.06
CA THR A 293 -9.09 -12.13 -4.89
C THR A 293 -8.86 -10.75 -4.32
N ILE A 294 -9.88 -10.15 -3.68
CA ILE A 294 -9.73 -8.87 -2.99
C ILE A 294 -8.77 -9.01 -1.80
N ILE A 295 -8.90 -10.06 -1.00
CA ILE A 295 -8.01 -10.31 0.15
C ILE A 295 -6.60 -10.61 -0.34
N LEU A 296 -6.44 -11.45 -1.38
CA LEU A 296 -5.15 -11.77 -1.97
C LEU A 296 -4.45 -10.52 -2.50
N ALA A 297 -5.13 -9.71 -3.31
CA ALA A 297 -4.61 -8.46 -3.83
C ALA A 297 -4.40 -7.42 -2.71
N GLY A 298 -5.31 -7.34 -1.74
CA GLY A 298 -5.18 -6.48 -0.57
C GLY A 298 -3.97 -6.78 0.31
N SER A 299 -3.44 -8.01 0.26
CA SER A 299 -2.22 -8.36 1.01
C SER A 299 -0.95 -7.70 0.47
N LEU A 300 -0.98 -7.17 -0.76
CA LEU A 300 0.17 -6.57 -1.47
C LEU A 300 0.82 -5.40 -0.71
N GLY A 301 0.03 -4.57 -0.05
CA GLY A 301 0.55 -3.47 0.77
C GLY A 301 1.18 -3.99 2.06
N VAL A 302 0.43 -4.79 2.82
CA VAL A 302 0.84 -5.24 4.16
C VAL A 302 2.00 -6.23 4.14
N MET A 303 2.18 -7.02 3.09
CA MET A 303 3.33 -7.94 2.99
C MET A 303 4.67 -7.22 2.82
N GLY A 304 4.68 -5.96 2.39
CA GLY A 304 5.91 -5.17 2.25
C GLY A 304 6.68 -4.93 3.54
N ILE A 305 6.06 -5.18 4.72
CA ILE A 305 6.70 -5.00 6.03
C ILE A 305 7.72 -6.08 6.37
N ILE A 306 7.66 -7.27 5.75
CA ILE A 306 8.44 -8.44 6.18
C ILE A 306 9.93 -8.32 5.88
N THR A 307 10.34 -7.42 4.99
CA THR A 307 11.76 -7.24 4.62
C THR A 307 12.15 -5.76 4.51
N PRO A 308 13.46 -5.43 4.65
CA PRO A 308 13.93 -4.06 4.45
C PRO A 308 13.94 -3.62 2.97
N TYR A 309 13.48 -4.46 2.05
CA TYR A 309 13.40 -4.23 0.61
C TYR A 309 12.02 -4.57 0.03
N GLY A 310 11.05 -5.00 0.85
CA GLY A 310 9.77 -5.55 0.38
C GLY A 310 8.85 -4.55 -0.30
N THR A 311 9.05 -3.25 -0.09
CA THR A 311 8.27 -2.23 -0.79
C THR A 311 9.12 -0.98 -1.01
N GLY A 312 8.73 -0.13 -1.95
CA GLY A 312 9.55 1.01 -2.37
C GLY A 312 10.03 1.95 -1.25
N PRO A 313 9.22 2.30 -0.24
CA PRO A 313 9.69 3.12 0.87
C PRO A 313 10.58 2.38 1.89
N SER A 314 10.61 1.02 1.89
CA SER A 314 11.41 0.26 2.86
C SER A 314 12.90 0.62 2.84
N PRO A 315 13.59 0.67 1.67
CA PRO A 315 14.99 1.07 1.62
C PRO A 315 15.24 2.50 2.12
N ILE A 316 14.28 3.42 1.93
CA ILE A 316 14.40 4.82 2.36
C ILE A 316 14.39 4.89 3.89
N TRP A 317 13.40 4.27 4.54
CA TRP A 317 13.30 4.24 6.00
C TRP A 317 14.38 3.41 6.66
N TYR A 318 14.79 2.29 6.03
CA TYR A 318 15.90 1.48 6.51
C TYR A 318 17.24 2.22 6.36
N GLY A 319 17.46 2.86 5.22
CA GLY A 319 18.64 3.67 4.92
C GLY A 319 18.82 4.87 5.83
N ALA A 320 17.76 5.34 6.51
CA ALA A 320 17.85 6.36 7.56
C ALA A 320 18.71 5.95 8.76
N GLY A 321 19.01 4.64 8.93
CA GLY A 321 19.98 4.13 9.90
C GLY A 321 19.50 4.05 11.35
N TYR A 322 18.26 4.40 11.66
CA TYR A 322 17.73 4.36 13.05
C TYR A 322 17.47 2.95 13.57
N ILE A 323 17.31 1.97 12.68
CA ILE A 323 16.94 0.59 13.03
C ILE A 323 17.99 -0.35 12.46
N SER A 324 18.64 -1.13 13.32
CA SER A 324 19.60 -2.14 12.88
C SER A 324 18.94 -3.26 12.08
N GLN A 325 19.71 -3.90 11.22
CA GLN A 325 19.23 -4.98 10.36
C GLN A 325 18.51 -6.09 11.15
N ALA A 326 19.12 -6.59 12.22
CA ALA A 326 18.53 -7.64 13.04
C ALA A 326 17.17 -7.22 13.66
N ARG A 327 17.06 -5.95 14.07
CA ARG A 327 15.82 -5.39 14.61
C ARG A 327 14.76 -5.22 13.54
N TRP A 328 15.14 -4.81 12.33
CA TRP A 328 14.20 -4.72 11.21
C TRP A 328 13.57 -6.08 10.90
N TRP A 329 14.39 -7.13 10.83
CA TRP A 329 13.89 -8.49 10.62
C TRP A 329 12.97 -8.96 11.74
N ALA A 330 13.33 -8.71 13.00
CA ALA A 330 12.49 -9.09 14.13
C ALA A 330 11.14 -8.36 14.15
N LEU A 331 11.15 -7.05 13.90
CA LEU A 331 9.93 -6.26 13.82
C LEU A 331 9.09 -6.66 12.58
N GLY A 332 9.75 -6.87 11.43
CA GLY A 332 9.11 -7.35 10.20
C GLY A 332 8.41 -8.69 10.40
N ALA A 333 9.02 -9.62 11.14
CA ALA A 333 8.39 -10.90 11.48
C ALA A 333 7.16 -10.73 12.39
N ILE A 334 7.24 -9.89 13.43
CA ILE A 334 6.13 -9.64 14.37
C ILE A 334 4.96 -8.97 13.64
N PHE A 335 5.24 -7.88 12.93
CA PHE A 335 4.19 -7.14 12.23
C PHE A 335 3.67 -7.90 11.02
N GLY A 336 4.54 -8.63 10.31
CA GLY A 336 4.15 -9.49 9.20
C GLY A 336 3.23 -10.62 9.64
N ALA A 337 3.51 -11.27 10.77
CA ALA A 337 2.64 -12.30 11.34
C ALA A 337 1.26 -11.74 11.76
N LEU A 338 1.24 -10.55 12.38
CA LEU A 338 -0.01 -9.86 12.72
C LEU A 338 -0.80 -9.51 11.46
N TYR A 339 -0.16 -8.92 10.46
CA TYR A 339 -0.80 -8.48 9.23
C TYR A 339 -1.35 -9.67 8.43
N LEU A 340 -0.57 -10.73 8.30
CA LEU A 340 -1.04 -11.99 7.71
C LEU A 340 -2.23 -12.57 8.50
N GLY A 341 -2.16 -12.55 9.83
CA GLY A 341 -3.26 -12.99 10.69
C GLY A 341 -4.56 -12.23 10.44
N VAL A 342 -4.47 -10.90 10.25
CA VAL A 342 -5.64 -10.06 9.88
C VAL A 342 -6.18 -10.41 8.49
N MET A 343 -5.30 -10.71 7.51
CA MET A 343 -5.73 -11.14 6.18
C MET A 343 -6.41 -12.52 6.22
N ILE A 344 -5.89 -13.45 7.04
CA ILE A 344 -6.54 -14.77 7.27
C ILE A 344 -7.90 -14.59 7.96
N LEU A 345 -7.98 -13.69 8.97
CA LEU A 345 -9.26 -13.34 9.59
C LEU A 345 -10.26 -12.80 8.55
N GLY A 346 -9.79 -11.94 7.65
CA GLY A 346 -10.60 -11.47 6.51
C GLY A 346 -11.15 -12.59 5.66
N ALA A 347 -10.34 -13.61 5.37
CA ALA A 347 -10.80 -14.78 4.64
C ALA A 347 -11.95 -15.52 5.37
N PHE A 348 -11.88 -15.62 6.69
CA PHE A 348 -12.98 -16.22 7.48
C PHE A 348 -14.25 -15.38 7.56
N ILE A 349 -14.14 -14.05 7.43
CA ILE A 349 -15.29 -13.13 7.55
C ILE A 349 -16.02 -12.98 6.22
N PHE A 350 -15.30 -12.96 5.10
CA PHE A 350 -15.83 -12.59 3.80
C PHE A 350 -15.99 -13.75 2.81
N ILE A 351 -15.40 -14.93 3.09
CA ILE A 351 -15.45 -16.12 2.25
C ILE A 351 -16.14 -17.28 2.98
#